data_10ba0c65e869a40b67b5ecd07e1be39e
#
_entry.id   10ba0c65e869a40b67b5ecd07e1be39e
#
_cell.length_a   1.000
_cell.length_b   1.000
_cell.length_c   1.000
_cell.angle_alpha   90.00
_cell.angle_beta   90.00
_cell.angle_gamma   90.00
#
_symmetry.space_group_name_H-M   'P 1'
#
loop_
_entity.id
_entity.type
_entity.pdbx_description
1 polymer ?
#
loop_
_entity_poly.entity_id
_entity_poly.type
_entity_poly.pdbx_seq_one_letter_code
_entity_poly.pdbx_strand_id
1 'polypeptide(L)'
;MRRRWLILLTLCVACRAPATDDPRLVSTMVRAWYGVARVERLSPPVTSRVLAYHAVALFAGLTASDSGRALAGRLQDFPTLPAPEGTVDGTLAAVAAVRVVSEGLLAEALPTTRSALARLADSLVTARVATLGWRGGGAALRARSEAHGAAMGRAILDWARADGFSATRGRPYAPPVGADRWVNDAPASVYATQKTSGASESVQLDDPANTLRPGSTSDRALVLSRPKGADRRTLPAVNMAGASEPYWGTLRPFALARWDACPVVSPPAYATTPGSALRTAAEHVVATQRGLTEAQRATALYWADNAGESGTPAGHWAAIASATAAARGLTAPAAAGVVLATSIAVADALIAAWGYKYRDVTIRPRTYIRRVIDPRWEPAIPTPPFPEHPAGHATQSAAAAAVLAARLGDVPFVDSTSLALGHPPRRYPSFTAAAEEAAVSRLYGGIHFPTGNDAGRALGVCVGRTVAARGIGGIA
;
A
#
# COMPACT_ATOMS: atom_id res chain seq x y z
N MET A 1 -19.00 74.35 -29.43
CA MET A 1 -18.03 73.21 -29.58
C MET A 1 -18.14 72.28 -28.41
N ARG A 2 -18.86 71.15 -28.54
CA ARG A 2 -19.04 70.15 -27.49
C ARG A 2 -18.10 68.97 -27.78
N ARG A 3 -17.04 68.77 -26.98
CA ARG A 3 -16.13 67.66 -27.06
C ARG A 3 -16.83 66.39 -26.44
N ARG A 4 -17.09 65.41 -27.27
CA ARG A 4 -17.52 64.05 -26.83
C ARG A 4 -16.29 63.27 -26.42
N TRP A 5 -16.21 62.85 -25.15
CA TRP A 5 -15.24 61.88 -24.63
C TRP A 5 -15.78 60.47 -24.91
N LEU A 6 -15.09 59.73 -25.76
CA LEU A 6 -15.28 58.27 -25.87
C LEU A 6 -14.55 57.62 -24.72
N ILE A 7 -15.30 57.00 -23.84
CA ILE A 7 -14.74 56.08 -22.81
C ILE A 7 -14.57 54.72 -23.48
N LEU A 8 -13.33 54.33 -23.78
CA LEU A 8 -13.00 52.95 -24.14
C LEU A 8 -13.09 52.11 -22.86
N LEU A 9 -14.12 51.27 -22.71
CA LEU A 9 -14.16 50.20 -21.76
C LEU A 9 -13.22 49.08 -22.24
N THR A 10 -12.01 49.02 -21.69
CA THR A 10 -11.12 47.89 -21.81
C THR A 10 -11.73 46.73 -20.99
N LEU A 11 -12.37 45.76 -21.65
CA LEU A 11 -12.72 44.48 -21.03
C LEU A 11 -11.42 43.77 -20.62
N CYS A 12 -11.03 43.92 -19.36
CA CYS A 12 -10.09 43.00 -18.74
C CYS A 12 -10.71 41.60 -18.74
N VAL A 13 -10.35 40.78 -19.72
CA VAL A 13 -10.53 39.31 -19.61
C VAL A 13 -9.64 38.88 -18.44
N ALA A 14 -10.27 38.78 -17.27
CA ALA A 14 -9.59 38.21 -16.13
C ALA A 14 -9.12 36.81 -16.53
N CYS A 15 -7.82 36.64 -16.78
CA CYS A 15 -7.18 35.36 -16.87
C CYS A 15 -7.44 34.61 -15.54
N ARG A 16 -8.49 33.80 -15.51
CA ARG A 16 -8.72 32.92 -14.39
C ARG A 16 -7.53 31.96 -14.34
N ALA A 17 -6.83 31.95 -13.22
CA ALA A 17 -5.81 30.94 -12.96
C ALA A 17 -6.41 29.56 -13.28
N PRO A 18 -5.63 28.65 -13.90
CA PRO A 18 -6.11 27.31 -14.18
C PRO A 18 -6.61 26.69 -12.88
N ALA A 19 -7.75 25.99 -12.95
CA ALA A 19 -8.31 25.32 -11.79
C ALA A 19 -7.29 24.31 -11.26
N THR A 20 -6.84 24.52 -10.02
CA THR A 20 -5.89 23.61 -9.36
C THR A 20 -6.53 22.22 -9.16
N ASP A 21 -5.72 21.17 -9.24
CA ASP A 21 -6.16 19.81 -8.94
C ASP A 21 -6.60 19.71 -7.48
N ASP A 22 -7.69 18.96 -7.22
CA ASP A 22 -8.20 18.75 -5.86
C ASP A 22 -7.28 17.80 -5.08
N PRO A 23 -6.62 18.26 -4.01
CA PRO A 23 -5.74 17.40 -3.20
C PRO A 23 -6.46 16.21 -2.56
N ARG A 24 -7.80 16.28 -2.39
CA ARG A 24 -8.63 15.20 -1.89
C ARG A 24 -8.67 14.00 -2.84
N LEU A 25 -8.37 14.17 -4.13
CA LEU A 25 -8.29 13.08 -5.10
C LEU A 25 -7.36 11.98 -4.60
N VAL A 26 -6.17 12.34 -4.13
CA VAL A 26 -5.15 11.36 -3.68
C VAL A 26 -5.67 10.55 -2.49
N SER A 27 -6.23 11.20 -1.48
CA SER A 27 -6.77 10.52 -0.31
C SER A 27 -7.98 9.65 -0.65
N THR A 28 -8.83 10.08 -1.58
CA THR A 28 -9.97 9.30 -2.07
C THR A 28 -9.49 8.03 -2.78
N MET A 29 -8.50 8.13 -3.65
CA MET A 29 -7.93 6.96 -4.35
C MET A 29 -7.26 5.98 -3.36
N VAL A 30 -6.46 6.47 -2.43
CA VAL A 30 -5.79 5.62 -1.44
C VAL A 30 -6.82 4.88 -0.57
N ARG A 31 -7.89 5.55 -0.12
CA ARG A 31 -8.96 4.87 0.63
C ARG A 31 -9.68 3.82 -0.20
N ALA A 32 -9.94 4.10 -1.48
CA ALA A 32 -10.54 3.12 -2.37
C ALA A 32 -9.66 1.86 -2.50
N TRP A 33 -8.36 2.03 -2.71
CA TRP A 33 -7.42 0.91 -2.81
C TRP A 33 -7.27 0.15 -1.49
N TYR A 34 -7.26 0.86 -0.36
CA TYR A 34 -7.31 0.24 0.97
C TYR A 34 -8.56 -0.65 1.13
N GLY A 35 -9.72 -0.13 0.72
CA GLY A 35 -10.98 -0.88 0.74
C GLY A 35 -10.97 -2.09 -0.19
N VAL A 36 -10.40 -1.96 -1.39
CA VAL A 36 -10.20 -3.08 -2.32
C VAL A 36 -9.35 -4.18 -1.68
N ALA A 37 -8.19 -3.81 -1.13
CA ALA A 37 -7.29 -4.77 -0.49
C ALA A 37 -8.00 -5.56 0.62
N ARG A 38 -8.83 -4.88 1.42
CA ARG A 38 -9.64 -5.50 2.47
C ARG A 38 -10.71 -6.43 1.91
N VAL A 39 -11.56 -5.94 1.00
CA VAL A 39 -12.70 -6.70 0.45
C VAL A 39 -12.25 -7.90 -0.38
N GLU A 40 -11.22 -7.73 -1.19
CA GLU A 40 -10.64 -8.80 -2.01
C GLU A 40 -9.69 -9.71 -1.22
N ARG A 41 -9.43 -9.38 0.05
CA ARG A 41 -8.55 -10.16 0.95
C ARG A 41 -7.16 -10.37 0.37
N LEU A 42 -6.62 -9.32 -0.25
CA LEU A 42 -5.29 -9.39 -0.87
C LEU A 42 -4.22 -9.70 0.18
N SER A 43 -3.24 -10.53 -0.18
CA SER A 43 -2.05 -10.71 0.65
C SER A 43 -1.25 -9.41 0.75
N PRO A 44 -0.45 -9.18 1.82
CA PRO A 44 0.38 -7.98 1.92
C PRO A 44 1.28 -7.74 0.70
N PRO A 45 1.96 -8.77 0.15
CA PRO A 45 2.72 -8.60 -1.09
C PRO A 45 1.86 -8.16 -2.28
N VAL A 46 0.73 -8.82 -2.54
CA VAL A 46 -0.17 -8.46 -3.66
C VAL A 46 -0.71 -7.06 -3.48
N THR A 47 -1.11 -6.67 -2.25
CA THR A 47 -1.55 -5.31 -1.96
C THR A 47 -0.48 -4.28 -2.30
N SER A 48 0.78 -4.52 -1.91
CA SER A 48 1.88 -3.59 -2.18
C SER A 48 2.11 -3.37 -3.68
N ARG A 49 2.03 -4.44 -4.47
CA ARG A 49 2.13 -4.38 -5.93
C ARG A 49 0.98 -3.57 -6.54
N VAL A 50 -0.24 -3.86 -6.14
CA VAL A 50 -1.43 -3.16 -6.62
C VAL A 50 -1.34 -1.67 -6.30
N LEU A 51 -1.00 -1.31 -5.07
CA LEU A 51 -0.83 0.08 -4.64
C LEU A 51 0.27 0.80 -5.41
N ALA A 52 1.42 0.15 -5.64
CA ALA A 52 2.53 0.75 -6.35
C ALA A 52 2.14 1.13 -7.80
N TYR A 53 1.54 0.23 -8.56
CA TYR A 53 1.11 0.52 -9.93
C TYR A 53 0.00 1.56 -10.01
N HIS A 54 -0.94 1.56 -9.07
CA HIS A 54 -1.97 2.59 -8.99
C HIS A 54 -1.38 3.96 -8.64
N ALA A 55 -0.42 4.02 -7.72
CA ALA A 55 0.26 5.26 -7.37
C ALA A 55 1.10 5.82 -8.54
N VAL A 56 1.74 4.93 -9.33
CA VAL A 56 2.41 5.34 -10.58
C VAL A 56 1.40 5.96 -11.56
N ALA A 57 0.25 5.32 -11.79
CA ALA A 57 -0.77 5.80 -12.70
C ALA A 57 -1.38 7.15 -12.24
N LEU A 58 -1.66 7.27 -10.95
CA LEU A 58 -2.17 8.50 -10.36
C LEU A 58 -1.18 9.67 -10.52
N PHE A 59 0.08 9.45 -10.16
CA PHE A 59 1.14 10.45 -10.27
C PHE A 59 1.40 10.83 -11.73
N ALA A 60 1.54 9.84 -12.62
CA ALA A 60 1.77 10.08 -14.03
C ALA A 60 0.65 10.92 -14.67
N GLY A 61 -0.61 10.64 -14.34
CA GLY A 61 -1.75 11.41 -14.84
C GLY A 61 -1.80 12.83 -14.30
N LEU A 62 -1.57 13.01 -12.98
CA LEU A 62 -1.55 14.34 -12.37
C LEU A 62 -0.40 15.23 -12.88
N THR A 63 0.70 14.62 -13.31
CA THR A 63 1.87 15.30 -13.87
C THR A 63 2.01 15.09 -15.38
N ALA A 64 0.88 14.97 -16.08
CA ALA A 64 0.78 14.52 -17.47
C ALA A 64 1.75 15.19 -18.47
N SER A 65 2.09 16.49 -18.24
CA SER A 65 3.06 17.23 -19.07
C SER A 65 4.52 16.81 -18.81
N ASP A 66 4.85 16.31 -17.61
CA ASP A 66 6.22 16.06 -17.14
C ASP A 66 6.48 14.65 -16.59
N SER A 67 5.45 13.79 -16.59
CA SER A 67 5.51 12.45 -15.99
C SER A 67 6.62 11.57 -16.56
N GLY A 68 6.88 11.67 -17.85
CA GLY A 68 7.95 10.92 -18.50
C GLY A 68 9.33 11.24 -17.92
N ARG A 69 9.63 12.52 -17.63
CA ARG A 69 10.90 12.96 -17.04
C ARG A 69 10.99 12.62 -15.56
N ALA A 70 9.88 12.66 -14.83
CA ALA A 70 9.86 12.42 -13.40
C ALA A 70 10.06 10.94 -13.01
N LEU A 71 9.79 9.99 -13.91
CA LEU A 71 9.85 8.54 -13.65
C LEU A 71 10.90 7.81 -14.49
N ALA A 72 11.23 8.32 -15.68
CA ALA A 72 12.23 7.72 -16.57
C ALA A 72 13.60 7.59 -15.88
N GLY A 73 14.22 6.41 -15.97
CA GLY A 73 15.51 6.10 -15.34
C GLY A 73 15.49 5.99 -13.81
N ARG A 74 14.35 6.25 -13.17
CA ARG A 74 14.19 6.13 -11.71
C ARG A 74 13.52 4.82 -11.30
N LEU A 75 12.71 4.24 -12.18
CA LEU A 75 12.08 2.92 -12.03
C LEU A 75 12.71 1.93 -13.01
N GLN A 76 12.77 0.66 -12.62
CA GLN A 76 13.34 -0.42 -13.45
C GLN A 76 12.45 -0.68 -14.67
N ASP A 77 13.06 -0.69 -15.84
CA ASP A 77 12.39 -0.96 -17.13
C ASP A 77 11.11 -0.13 -17.35
N PHE A 78 11.08 1.09 -16.80
CA PHE A 78 9.91 1.95 -16.92
C PHE A 78 9.71 2.39 -18.38
N PRO A 79 8.51 2.24 -18.94
CA PRO A 79 8.26 2.55 -20.33
C PRO A 79 8.31 4.05 -20.61
N THR A 80 8.61 4.41 -21.85
CA THR A 80 8.36 5.78 -22.32
C THR A 80 6.85 6.01 -22.35
N LEU A 81 6.38 6.96 -21.55
CA LEU A 81 4.98 7.36 -21.57
C LEU A 81 4.70 8.25 -22.77
N PRO A 82 3.50 8.16 -23.36
CA PRO A 82 3.09 9.02 -24.46
C PRO A 82 3.13 10.51 -24.05
N ALA A 83 3.50 11.37 -24.96
CA ALA A 83 3.38 12.82 -24.76
C ALA A 83 1.93 13.28 -25.04
N PRO A 84 1.45 14.32 -24.35
CA PRO A 84 0.11 14.83 -24.61
C PRO A 84 0.03 15.61 -25.94
N GLU A 85 -1.04 15.41 -26.69
CA GLU A 85 -1.33 16.15 -27.92
C GLU A 85 -2.03 17.47 -27.60
N GLY A 86 -1.32 18.40 -26.98
CA GLY A 86 -1.83 19.68 -26.51
C GLY A 86 -2.19 19.72 -25.03
N THR A 87 -2.95 20.72 -24.61
CA THR A 87 -3.32 20.91 -23.20
C THR A 87 -4.21 19.77 -22.70
N VAL A 88 -3.86 19.19 -21.55
CA VAL A 88 -4.63 18.16 -20.83
C VAL A 88 -4.87 18.60 -19.39
N ASP A 89 -5.95 18.11 -18.80
CA ASP A 89 -6.26 18.27 -17.38
C ASP A 89 -5.68 17.09 -16.61
N GLY A 90 -4.82 17.36 -15.61
CA GLY A 90 -4.11 16.32 -14.85
C GLY A 90 -5.05 15.42 -14.06
N THR A 91 -6.12 15.98 -13.47
CA THR A 91 -7.10 15.17 -12.72
C THR A 91 -7.83 14.18 -13.64
N LEU A 92 -8.31 14.63 -14.80
CA LEU A 92 -9.00 13.75 -15.76
C LEU A 92 -8.06 12.69 -16.32
N ALA A 93 -6.83 13.07 -16.64
CA ALA A 93 -5.81 12.13 -17.11
C ALA A 93 -5.47 11.07 -16.01
N ALA A 94 -5.33 11.52 -14.75
CA ALA A 94 -5.04 10.61 -13.64
C ALA A 94 -6.17 9.60 -13.39
N VAL A 95 -7.43 10.06 -13.39
CA VAL A 95 -8.59 9.16 -13.20
C VAL A 95 -8.65 8.13 -14.34
N ALA A 96 -8.43 8.55 -15.59
CA ALA A 96 -8.43 7.65 -16.74
C ALA A 96 -7.27 6.64 -16.70
N ALA A 97 -6.06 7.07 -16.32
CA ALA A 97 -4.91 6.17 -16.17
C ALA A 97 -5.13 5.12 -15.07
N VAL A 98 -5.60 5.57 -13.89
CA VAL A 98 -5.93 4.69 -12.76
C VAL A 98 -7.05 3.71 -13.13
N ARG A 99 -8.06 4.14 -13.88
CA ARG A 99 -9.15 3.26 -14.34
C ARG A 99 -8.61 2.10 -15.16
N VAL A 100 -7.77 2.37 -16.17
CA VAL A 100 -7.17 1.33 -17.02
C VAL A 100 -6.31 0.36 -16.20
N VAL A 101 -5.49 0.88 -15.29
CA VAL A 101 -4.65 0.04 -14.41
C VAL A 101 -5.52 -0.80 -13.47
N SER A 102 -6.59 -0.23 -12.91
CA SER A 102 -7.54 -0.96 -12.05
C SER A 102 -8.24 -2.09 -12.82
N GLU A 103 -8.76 -1.81 -14.01
CA GLU A 103 -9.42 -2.81 -14.85
C GLU A 103 -8.50 -3.99 -15.20
N GLY A 104 -7.22 -3.71 -15.43
CA GLY A 104 -6.24 -4.75 -15.76
C GLY A 104 -5.74 -5.54 -14.55
N LEU A 105 -5.34 -4.86 -13.47
CA LEU A 105 -4.78 -5.52 -12.27
C LEU A 105 -5.84 -6.25 -11.44
N LEU A 106 -7.09 -5.79 -11.49
CA LEU A 106 -8.22 -6.32 -10.72
C LEU A 106 -9.27 -6.99 -11.63
N ALA A 107 -8.83 -7.51 -12.79
CA ALA A 107 -9.73 -8.17 -13.75
C ALA A 107 -10.50 -9.35 -13.13
N GLU A 108 -9.88 -10.06 -12.19
CA GLU A 108 -10.45 -11.19 -11.46
C GLU A 108 -11.14 -10.79 -10.14
N ALA A 109 -11.15 -9.50 -9.80
CA ALA A 109 -11.84 -9.03 -8.61
C ALA A 109 -13.36 -9.22 -8.70
N LEU A 110 -14.01 -9.20 -7.55
CA LEU A 110 -15.48 -9.31 -7.48
C LEU A 110 -16.15 -8.30 -8.41
N PRO A 111 -17.24 -8.68 -9.11
CA PRO A 111 -18.00 -7.75 -9.95
C PRO A 111 -18.46 -6.49 -9.20
N THR A 112 -18.79 -6.62 -7.91
CA THR A 112 -19.15 -5.50 -7.04
C THR A 112 -18.01 -4.52 -6.84
N THR A 113 -16.78 -5.01 -6.63
CA THR A 113 -15.56 -4.20 -6.53
C THR A 113 -15.27 -3.44 -7.82
N ARG A 114 -15.29 -4.15 -8.96
CA ARG A 114 -15.06 -3.53 -10.27
C ARG A 114 -16.09 -2.45 -10.58
N SER A 115 -17.38 -2.73 -10.33
CA SER A 115 -18.45 -1.76 -10.52
C SER A 115 -18.32 -0.55 -9.59
N ALA A 116 -17.89 -0.74 -8.34
CA ALA A 116 -17.68 0.36 -7.41
C ALA A 116 -16.52 1.27 -7.85
N LEU A 117 -15.40 0.70 -8.31
CA LEU A 117 -14.27 1.47 -8.85
C LEU A 117 -14.65 2.25 -10.12
N ALA A 118 -15.46 1.65 -11.01
CA ALA A 118 -15.96 2.35 -12.19
C ALA A 118 -16.84 3.54 -11.80
N ARG A 119 -17.80 3.36 -10.87
CA ARG A 119 -18.64 4.47 -10.37
C ARG A 119 -17.83 5.55 -9.67
N LEU A 120 -16.78 5.19 -8.93
CA LEU A 120 -15.88 6.18 -8.33
C LEU A 120 -15.19 7.02 -9.40
N ALA A 121 -14.64 6.37 -10.43
CA ALA A 121 -14.00 7.07 -11.55
C ALA A 121 -14.98 8.04 -12.24
N ASP A 122 -16.20 7.58 -12.54
CA ASP A 122 -17.24 8.39 -13.18
C ASP A 122 -17.66 9.60 -12.30
N SER A 123 -17.75 9.39 -10.99
CA SER A 123 -18.05 10.46 -10.02
C SER A 123 -16.93 11.52 -9.97
N LEU A 124 -15.66 11.10 -9.95
CA LEU A 124 -14.52 11.98 -9.93
C LEU A 124 -14.40 12.79 -11.24
N VAL A 125 -14.64 12.16 -12.39
CA VAL A 125 -14.72 12.86 -13.68
C VAL A 125 -15.84 13.89 -13.67
N THR A 126 -17.03 13.53 -13.21
CA THR A 126 -18.18 14.44 -13.13
C THR A 126 -17.88 15.64 -12.24
N ALA A 127 -17.30 15.40 -11.05
CA ALA A 127 -16.92 16.46 -10.12
C ALA A 127 -15.86 17.40 -10.72
N ARG A 128 -14.85 16.86 -11.42
CA ARG A 128 -13.81 17.68 -12.07
C ARG A 128 -14.38 18.53 -13.19
N VAL A 129 -15.21 17.92 -14.03
CA VAL A 129 -15.89 18.62 -15.13
C VAL A 129 -16.73 19.79 -14.60
N ALA A 130 -17.44 19.60 -13.50
CA ALA A 130 -18.23 20.66 -12.86
C ALA A 130 -17.33 21.83 -12.37
N THR A 131 -16.14 21.54 -11.83
CA THR A 131 -15.18 22.57 -11.37
C THR A 131 -14.54 23.34 -12.52
N LEU A 132 -14.33 22.73 -13.68
CA LEU A 132 -13.72 23.37 -14.85
C LEU A 132 -14.64 24.43 -15.48
N GLY A 133 -15.94 24.34 -15.28
CA GLY A 133 -16.93 25.28 -15.81
C GLY A 133 -16.98 25.29 -17.33
N TRP A 134 -18.05 24.82 -17.91
CA TRP A 134 -18.21 24.66 -19.37
C TRP A 134 -18.34 26.03 -20.09
N ARG A 135 -17.23 26.62 -20.51
CA ARG A 135 -17.23 27.67 -21.51
C ARG A 135 -16.36 27.25 -22.68
N GLY A 136 -16.99 26.89 -23.81
CA GLY A 136 -16.39 26.63 -25.12
C GLY A 136 -15.07 25.79 -25.10
N GLY A 137 -15.12 24.52 -25.51
CA GLY A 137 -13.93 23.67 -25.59
C GLY A 137 -13.79 22.60 -24.49
N GLY A 138 -14.61 22.62 -23.45
CA GLY A 138 -14.53 21.68 -22.32
C GLY A 138 -14.67 20.21 -22.71
N ALA A 139 -15.52 19.88 -23.67
CA ALA A 139 -15.68 18.51 -24.17
C ALA A 139 -14.41 18.00 -24.86
N ALA A 140 -13.75 18.85 -25.66
CA ALA A 140 -12.51 18.51 -26.34
C ALA A 140 -11.33 18.37 -25.33
N LEU A 141 -11.24 19.23 -24.32
CA LEU A 141 -10.26 19.10 -23.24
C LEU A 141 -10.47 17.79 -22.47
N ARG A 142 -11.72 17.48 -22.09
CA ARG A 142 -12.08 16.24 -21.43
C ARG A 142 -11.66 15.03 -22.27
N ALA A 143 -12.09 14.97 -23.52
CA ALA A 143 -11.79 13.84 -24.41
C ALA A 143 -10.27 13.62 -24.57
N ARG A 144 -9.50 14.71 -24.77
CA ARG A 144 -8.03 14.60 -24.87
C ARG A 144 -7.41 14.12 -23.56
N SER A 145 -7.84 14.66 -22.44
CA SER A 145 -7.29 14.30 -21.11
C SER A 145 -7.56 12.84 -20.78
N GLU A 146 -8.80 12.37 -21.02
CA GLU A 146 -9.18 10.97 -20.79
C GLU A 146 -8.42 10.03 -21.74
N ALA A 147 -8.31 10.39 -23.04
CA ALA A 147 -7.58 9.59 -24.02
C ALA A 147 -6.08 9.49 -23.68
N HIS A 148 -5.46 10.61 -23.30
CA HIS A 148 -4.06 10.66 -22.88
C HIS A 148 -3.83 9.83 -21.61
N GLY A 149 -4.66 10.01 -20.57
CA GLY A 149 -4.59 9.21 -19.33
C GLY A 149 -4.75 7.73 -19.61
N ALA A 150 -5.70 7.33 -20.45
CA ALA A 150 -5.89 5.94 -20.82
C ALA A 150 -4.68 5.37 -21.59
N ALA A 151 -4.02 6.14 -22.43
CA ALA A 151 -2.80 5.72 -23.12
C ALA A 151 -1.65 5.49 -22.15
N MET A 152 -1.44 6.41 -21.19
CA MET A 152 -0.46 6.22 -20.10
C MET A 152 -0.82 4.99 -19.24
N GLY A 153 -2.09 4.83 -18.89
CA GLY A 153 -2.56 3.67 -18.12
C GLY A 153 -2.27 2.34 -18.81
N ARG A 154 -2.43 2.25 -20.14
CA ARG A 154 -2.06 1.05 -20.93
C ARG A 154 -0.56 0.77 -20.84
N ALA A 155 0.29 1.77 -21.07
CA ALA A 155 1.74 1.60 -20.98
C ALA A 155 2.17 1.11 -19.57
N ILE A 156 1.59 1.66 -18.52
CA ILE A 156 1.84 1.24 -17.13
C ILE A 156 1.33 -0.18 -16.87
N LEU A 157 0.16 -0.53 -17.41
CA LEU A 157 -0.39 -1.89 -17.25
C LEU A 157 0.47 -2.94 -17.99
N ASP A 158 0.96 -2.62 -19.17
CA ASP A 158 1.87 -3.51 -19.91
C ASP A 158 3.20 -3.68 -19.18
N TRP A 159 3.73 -2.61 -18.60
CA TRP A 159 4.88 -2.67 -17.72
C TRP A 159 4.63 -3.53 -16.45
N ALA A 160 3.42 -3.46 -15.89
CA ALA A 160 3.02 -4.31 -14.77
C ALA A 160 2.90 -5.80 -15.16
N ARG A 161 2.43 -6.09 -16.36
CA ARG A 161 2.33 -7.47 -16.89
C ARG A 161 3.69 -8.12 -17.08
N ALA A 162 4.72 -7.33 -17.32
CA ALA A 162 6.10 -7.77 -17.53
C ALA A 162 6.92 -7.92 -16.24
N ASP A 163 6.33 -7.77 -15.05
CA ASP A 163 7.05 -7.84 -13.77
C ASP A 163 7.28 -9.26 -13.23
N GLY A 164 6.74 -10.27 -13.90
CA GLY A 164 6.88 -11.67 -13.51
C GLY A 164 5.74 -12.20 -12.63
N PHE A 165 4.78 -11.33 -12.22
CA PHE A 165 3.68 -11.75 -11.32
C PHE A 165 2.87 -12.93 -11.86
N SER A 166 2.49 -12.90 -13.13
CA SER A 166 1.71 -13.98 -13.74
C SER A 166 2.42 -15.34 -13.70
N ALA A 167 3.74 -15.36 -13.82
CA ALA A 167 4.56 -16.57 -13.75
C ALA A 167 4.62 -17.19 -12.33
N THR A 168 4.22 -16.44 -11.30
CA THR A 168 4.16 -16.95 -9.91
C THR A 168 2.83 -17.63 -9.60
N ARG A 169 1.78 -17.36 -10.40
CA ARG A 169 0.42 -17.85 -10.14
C ARG A 169 0.27 -19.31 -10.48
N GLY A 170 -0.39 -20.04 -9.58
CA GLY A 170 -0.61 -21.49 -9.76
C GLY A 170 0.65 -22.35 -9.68
N ARG A 171 1.84 -21.76 -9.49
CA ARG A 171 3.10 -22.51 -9.37
C ARG A 171 3.14 -23.23 -8.01
N PRO A 172 3.30 -24.59 -7.99
CA PRO A 172 3.35 -25.34 -6.76
C PRO A 172 4.63 -25.00 -5.96
N TYR A 173 4.50 -25.00 -4.65
CA TYR A 173 5.63 -24.82 -3.74
C TYR A 173 5.59 -25.89 -2.64
N ALA A 174 6.69 -26.60 -2.47
CA ALA A 174 6.92 -27.52 -1.36
C ALA A 174 8.08 -26.97 -0.51
N PRO A 175 7.84 -26.58 0.75
CA PRO A 175 8.92 -26.13 1.61
C PRO A 175 9.91 -27.25 1.89
N PRO A 176 11.22 -26.96 2.00
CA PRO A 176 12.20 -27.94 2.41
C PRO A 176 11.90 -28.46 3.81
N VAL A 177 12.13 -29.76 4.04
CA VAL A 177 11.90 -30.42 5.31
C VAL A 177 13.15 -30.31 6.18
N GLY A 178 12.97 -30.00 7.48
CA GLY A 178 14.06 -29.90 8.45
C GLY A 178 13.58 -29.38 9.79
N ALA A 179 14.35 -29.61 10.85
CA ALA A 179 14.02 -29.13 12.18
C ALA A 179 14.07 -27.58 12.26
N ASP A 180 14.94 -26.97 11.48
CA ASP A 180 15.18 -25.55 11.32
C ASP A 180 14.23 -24.87 10.33
N ARG A 181 13.47 -25.66 9.57
CA ARG A 181 12.66 -25.17 8.46
C ARG A 181 11.26 -24.77 8.90
N TRP A 182 10.77 -23.76 8.22
CA TRP A 182 9.39 -23.31 8.36
C TRP A 182 8.41 -24.41 7.93
N VAL A 183 7.38 -24.61 8.74
CA VAL A 183 6.19 -25.39 8.42
C VAL A 183 4.95 -24.53 8.64
N ASN A 184 3.92 -24.71 7.84
CA ASN A 184 2.64 -24.07 8.09
C ASN A 184 1.88 -24.87 9.15
N ASP A 185 2.13 -24.56 10.42
CA ASP A 185 1.53 -25.21 11.58
C ASP A 185 0.41 -24.36 12.23
N ALA A 186 0.04 -23.26 11.60
CA ALA A 186 -1.09 -22.46 12.05
C ALA A 186 -2.39 -23.27 11.93
N PRO A 187 -3.24 -23.31 12.98
CA PRO A 187 -4.51 -24.02 12.89
C PRO A 187 -5.34 -23.50 11.71
N ALA A 188 -5.87 -24.39 10.89
CA ALA A 188 -6.77 -24.02 9.79
C ALA A 188 -7.96 -23.17 10.27
N SER A 189 -8.39 -23.37 11.52
CA SER A 189 -9.41 -22.60 12.21
C SER A 189 -9.05 -21.11 12.37
N VAL A 190 -7.78 -20.76 12.55
CA VAL A 190 -7.34 -19.36 12.69
C VAL A 190 -7.62 -18.56 11.42
N TYR A 191 -7.54 -19.20 10.27
CA TYR A 191 -7.83 -18.61 8.97
C TYR A 191 -9.26 -18.91 8.47
N ALA A 192 -9.92 -19.95 9.03
CA ALA A 192 -11.29 -20.33 8.69
C ALA A 192 -12.33 -19.65 9.59
N THR A 193 -11.96 -19.27 10.82
CA THR A 193 -12.85 -18.66 11.82
C THR A 193 -12.83 -17.14 11.84
N GLN A 194 -12.24 -16.47 10.86
CA GLN A 194 -12.79 -15.17 10.52
C GLN A 194 -14.22 -15.44 10.00
N LYS A 195 -15.06 -15.92 10.92
CA LYS A 195 -16.49 -15.90 10.76
C LYS A 195 -16.83 -14.44 10.47
N THR A 196 -17.17 -14.16 9.24
CA THR A 196 -18.03 -13.07 8.92
C THR A 196 -19.19 -13.15 9.93
N SER A 197 -19.15 -12.27 10.93
CA SER A 197 -20.36 -11.94 11.66
C SER A 197 -21.40 -11.65 10.58
N GLY A 198 -22.58 -12.21 10.65
CA GLY A 198 -23.57 -12.31 9.56
C GLY A 198 -24.07 -10.99 8.94
N ALA A 199 -23.32 -9.90 9.04
CA ALA A 199 -23.48 -8.66 8.32
C ALA A 199 -22.70 -8.74 7.00
N SER A 200 -23.30 -8.23 5.91
CA SER A 200 -22.56 -8.00 4.67
C SER A 200 -21.34 -7.13 5.01
N GLU A 201 -20.12 -7.59 4.67
CA GLU A 201 -18.92 -6.75 4.79
C GLU A 201 -19.08 -5.56 3.84
N SER A 202 -19.52 -4.44 4.35
CA SER A 202 -19.53 -3.17 3.64
C SER A 202 -18.40 -2.30 4.19
N VAL A 203 -17.54 -1.84 3.33
CA VAL A 203 -16.55 -0.80 3.66
C VAL A 203 -17.15 0.51 3.21
N GLN A 204 -17.54 1.32 4.18
CA GLN A 204 -17.94 2.70 3.94
C GLN A 204 -16.66 3.52 3.79
N LEU A 205 -16.50 4.17 2.64
CA LEU A 205 -15.32 5.02 2.36
C LEU A 205 -15.54 6.46 2.86
N ASP A 206 -16.52 6.67 3.73
CA ASP A 206 -16.77 7.95 4.35
C ASP A 206 -15.65 8.27 5.34
N ASP A 207 -15.02 9.41 5.15
CA ASP A 207 -14.11 10.01 6.10
C ASP A 207 -14.92 10.94 7.00
N PRO A 208 -15.07 10.65 8.31
CA PRO A 208 -15.71 11.58 9.23
C PRO A 208 -14.96 12.93 9.34
N ALA A 209 -13.68 13.01 8.93
CA ALA A 209 -12.95 14.27 8.81
C ALA A 209 -13.13 14.96 7.45
N ASN A 210 -13.78 14.31 6.48
CA ASN A 210 -13.96 14.80 5.11
C ASN A 210 -15.46 14.96 4.81
N THR A 211 -16.15 15.71 5.64
CA THR A 211 -17.52 16.16 5.37
C THR A 211 -17.49 17.04 4.12
N LEU A 212 -17.70 16.43 2.97
CA LEU A 212 -18.13 17.15 1.78
C LEU A 212 -19.37 17.95 2.17
N ARG A 213 -19.46 19.20 1.74
CA ARG A 213 -20.58 20.08 2.09
C ARG A 213 -21.92 19.36 1.84
N PRO A 214 -22.89 19.45 2.77
CA PRO A 214 -24.22 18.88 2.58
C PRO A 214 -24.78 19.34 1.23
N GLY A 215 -25.20 18.37 0.39
CA GLY A 215 -25.84 18.64 -0.90
C GLY A 215 -24.99 18.34 -2.14
N SER A 216 -23.74 17.87 -2.02
CA SER A 216 -22.98 17.37 -3.19
C SER A 216 -23.41 15.95 -3.56
N THR A 217 -23.56 15.70 -4.87
CA THR A 217 -23.92 14.36 -5.40
C THR A 217 -22.87 13.26 -5.15
N SER A 218 -21.72 13.64 -4.55
CA SER A 218 -20.68 12.74 -4.08
C SER A 218 -20.92 12.16 -2.68
N ASP A 219 -21.99 12.59 -1.99
CA ASP A 219 -22.37 12.09 -0.65
C ASP A 219 -22.94 10.66 -0.65
N ARG A 220 -23.04 10.01 -1.79
CA ARG A 220 -23.29 8.58 -1.82
C ARG A 220 -22.01 7.85 -1.52
N ALA A 221 -21.89 7.43 -0.26
CA ALA A 221 -20.82 6.55 0.21
C ALA A 221 -20.49 5.49 -0.83
N LEU A 222 -19.24 5.42 -1.26
CA LEU A 222 -18.77 4.30 -2.06
C LEU A 222 -18.69 3.08 -1.15
N VAL A 223 -19.74 2.26 -1.19
CA VAL A 223 -19.79 1.03 -0.41
C VAL A 223 -19.15 -0.08 -1.24
N LEU A 224 -17.98 -0.53 -0.83
CA LEU A 224 -17.39 -1.78 -1.29
C LEU A 224 -17.99 -2.90 -0.42
N SER A 225 -18.79 -3.77 -1.02
CA SER A 225 -19.41 -4.88 -0.31
C SER A 225 -18.97 -6.22 -0.88
N ARG A 226 -18.68 -7.17 0.01
CA ARG A 226 -18.50 -8.57 -0.35
C ARG A 226 -19.81 -9.30 -0.15
N PRO A 227 -20.41 -9.92 -1.18
CA PRO A 227 -21.63 -10.70 -1.03
C PRO A 227 -21.44 -11.89 -0.09
N LYS A 228 -22.48 -12.24 0.70
CA LYS A 228 -22.53 -13.47 1.48
C LYS A 228 -22.32 -14.66 0.54
N GLY A 229 -21.35 -15.55 0.84
CA GLY A 229 -21.11 -16.74 0.03
C GLY A 229 -20.28 -16.51 -1.24
N ALA A 230 -19.73 -15.31 -1.48
CA ALA A 230 -18.80 -15.10 -2.59
C ALA A 230 -17.61 -16.08 -2.50
N ASP A 231 -17.41 -16.85 -3.57
CA ASP A 231 -16.37 -17.88 -3.62
C ASP A 231 -14.98 -17.27 -3.39
N ARG A 232 -14.14 -18.00 -2.66
CA ARG A 232 -12.77 -17.62 -2.32
C ARG A 232 -11.80 -17.62 -3.51
N ARG A 233 -12.28 -17.92 -4.73
CA ARG A 233 -11.48 -18.20 -5.93
C ARG A 233 -11.20 -16.99 -6.83
N THR A 234 -11.68 -15.81 -6.53
CA THR A 234 -11.72 -14.70 -7.50
C THR A 234 -10.49 -13.81 -7.57
N LEU A 235 -9.61 -13.81 -6.67
CA LEU A 235 -8.18 -13.49 -6.83
C LEU A 235 -7.45 -14.63 -6.17
N PRO A 236 -6.19 -14.94 -6.51
CA PRO A 236 -5.47 -15.94 -5.77
C PRO A 236 -5.45 -15.52 -4.31
N ALA A 237 -6.62 -15.77 -3.70
CA ALA A 237 -6.82 -15.64 -2.30
C ALA A 237 -5.61 -16.34 -1.71
N VAL A 238 -4.95 -15.69 -0.78
CA VAL A 238 -3.99 -16.33 0.08
C VAL A 238 -4.49 -17.75 0.24
N ASN A 239 -3.81 -18.71 -0.36
CA ASN A 239 -4.06 -20.11 -0.04
C ASN A 239 -3.63 -20.25 1.41
N MET A 240 -4.55 -19.96 2.32
CA MET A 240 -4.29 -19.85 3.76
C MET A 240 -3.85 -21.20 4.33
N ALA A 241 -4.04 -22.29 3.58
CA ALA A 241 -3.53 -23.62 3.89
C ALA A 241 -2.09 -23.85 3.39
N GLY A 242 -1.58 -23.01 2.50
CA GLY A 242 -0.26 -23.13 1.87
C GLY A 242 0.68 -21.97 2.18
N ALA A 243 1.86 -22.00 1.56
CA ALA A 243 2.83 -20.93 1.63
C ALA A 243 2.34 -19.66 0.89
N SER A 244 2.34 -18.50 1.56
CA SER A 244 1.92 -17.25 0.95
C SER A 244 3.02 -16.67 0.08
N GLU A 245 2.74 -16.54 -1.23
CA GLU A 245 3.56 -15.87 -2.22
C GLU A 245 5.04 -16.35 -2.30
N PRO A 246 5.30 -17.66 -2.39
CA PRO A 246 6.66 -18.20 -2.26
C PRO A 246 7.64 -17.72 -3.32
N TYR A 247 7.14 -17.23 -4.44
CA TYR A 247 7.95 -16.75 -5.56
C TYR A 247 7.99 -15.21 -5.68
N TRP A 248 7.51 -14.49 -4.67
CA TRP A 248 7.43 -13.03 -4.68
C TRP A 248 8.78 -12.34 -4.90
N GLY A 249 9.85 -12.90 -4.35
CA GLY A 249 11.22 -12.42 -4.54
C GLY A 249 11.75 -12.54 -5.98
N THR A 250 11.02 -13.20 -6.89
CA THR A 250 11.41 -13.29 -8.31
C THR A 250 10.80 -12.18 -9.16
N LEU A 251 9.92 -11.35 -8.60
CA LEU A 251 9.36 -10.21 -9.31
C LEU A 251 10.43 -9.16 -9.57
N ARG A 252 10.28 -8.43 -10.67
CA ARG A 252 11.07 -7.24 -10.94
C ARG A 252 10.79 -6.19 -9.88
N PRO A 253 11.80 -5.73 -9.13
CA PRO A 253 11.63 -4.59 -8.23
C PRO A 253 11.30 -3.32 -9.01
N PHE A 254 10.72 -2.34 -8.33
CA PHE A 254 10.40 -1.05 -8.93
C PHE A 254 11.62 -0.13 -9.03
N ALA A 255 12.37 -0.01 -7.94
CA ALA A 255 13.50 0.91 -7.82
C ALA A 255 14.82 0.21 -7.47
N LEU A 256 14.79 -0.89 -6.75
CA LEU A 256 15.99 -1.70 -6.49
C LEU A 256 16.48 -2.33 -7.78
N ALA A 257 17.79 -2.46 -7.93
CA ALA A 257 18.39 -3.14 -9.08
C ALA A 257 18.05 -4.65 -9.09
N ARG A 258 17.95 -5.25 -7.90
CA ARG A 258 17.61 -6.66 -7.66
C ARG A 258 17.08 -6.80 -6.23
N TRP A 259 16.33 -7.88 -5.94
CA TRP A 259 15.70 -8.10 -4.63
C TRP A 259 16.69 -8.13 -3.45
N ASP A 260 17.93 -8.56 -3.67
CA ASP A 260 19.00 -8.69 -2.67
C ASP A 260 20.03 -7.55 -2.73
N ALA A 261 19.69 -6.42 -3.35
CA ALA A 261 20.55 -5.23 -3.39
C ALA A 261 20.84 -4.65 -1.99
N CYS A 262 19.95 -4.90 -1.03
CA CYS A 262 20.13 -4.56 0.37
C CYS A 262 20.45 -5.82 1.18
N PRO A 263 21.66 -5.94 1.78
CA PRO A 263 22.04 -7.13 2.51
C PRO A 263 21.27 -7.29 3.81
N VAL A 264 21.05 -8.55 4.21
CA VAL A 264 20.41 -8.93 5.48
C VAL A 264 21.37 -9.79 6.29
N VAL A 265 21.45 -9.50 7.60
CA VAL A 265 22.17 -10.37 8.54
C VAL A 265 21.47 -11.74 8.58
N SER A 266 22.26 -12.81 8.48
CA SER A 266 21.72 -14.17 8.51
C SER A 266 20.98 -14.45 9.82
N PRO A 267 19.90 -15.26 9.77
CA PRO A 267 19.22 -15.70 10.99
C PRO A 267 20.16 -16.51 11.88
N PRO A 268 19.90 -16.56 13.20
CA PRO A 268 20.64 -17.43 14.10
C PRO A 268 20.59 -18.89 13.64
N ALA A 269 21.71 -19.61 13.76
CA ALA A 269 21.75 -21.04 13.50
C ALA A 269 20.74 -21.78 14.39
N TYR A 270 20.10 -22.81 13.84
CA TYR A 270 19.20 -23.65 14.62
C TYR A 270 19.97 -24.41 15.70
N ALA A 271 19.55 -24.20 16.94
CA ALA A 271 20.06 -24.93 18.10
C ALA A 271 18.99 -24.97 19.19
N THR A 272 18.98 -26.03 19.98
CA THR A 272 18.01 -26.25 21.07
C THR A 272 18.63 -26.13 22.45
N THR A 273 19.96 -26.09 22.52
CA THR A 273 20.70 -25.97 23.79
C THR A 273 20.44 -24.66 24.50
N PRO A 274 20.22 -24.65 25.82
CA PRO A 274 20.15 -23.42 26.61
C PRO A 274 21.35 -22.51 26.34
N GLY A 275 21.12 -21.18 26.22
CA GLY A 275 22.14 -20.19 25.93
C GLY A 275 22.53 -20.05 24.46
N SER A 276 22.06 -20.92 23.56
CA SER A 276 22.23 -20.70 22.11
C SER A 276 21.39 -19.50 21.62
N ALA A 277 21.85 -18.79 20.59
CA ALA A 277 21.23 -17.57 20.13
C ALA A 277 19.75 -17.71 19.78
N LEU A 278 19.36 -18.77 19.04
CA LEU A 278 17.95 -19.01 18.69
C LEU A 278 17.13 -19.39 19.93
N ARG A 279 17.68 -20.19 20.85
CA ARG A 279 17.00 -20.57 22.09
C ARG A 279 16.76 -19.33 22.97
N THR A 280 17.75 -18.47 23.15
CA THR A 280 17.64 -17.21 23.89
C THR A 280 16.60 -16.28 23.26
N ALA A 281 16.58 -16.17 21.91
CA ALA A 281 15.56 -15.39 21.20
C ALA A 281 14.14 -15.94 21.44
N ALA A 282 13.97 -17.26 21.46
CA ALA A 282 12.68 -17.90 21.74
C ALA A 282 12.24 -17.73 23.20
N GLU A 283 13.16 -17.83 24.15
CA GLU A 283 12.90 -17.56 25.57
C GLU A 283 12.50 -16.11 25.80
N HIS A 284 13.09 -15.15 25.06
CA HIS A 284 12.67 -13.74 25.07
C HIS A 284 11.22 -13.58 24.57
N VAL A 285 10.83 -14.28 23.51
CA VAL A 285 9.42 -14.26 23.02
C VAL A 285 8.48 -14.78 24.13
N VAL A 286 8.82 -15.91 24.76
CA VAL A 286 8.01 -16.52 25.84
C VAL A 286 7.90 -15.56 27.03
N ALA A 287 9.01 -14.95 27.46
CA ALA A 287 9.03 -14.00 28.59
C ALA A 287 8.18 -12.75 28.27
N THR A 288 8.31 -12.20 27.07
CA THR A 288 7.49 -11.07 26.61
C THR A 288 6.00 -11.40 26.65
N GLN A 289 5.61 -12.58 26.15
CA GLN A 289 4.20 -13.01 26.14
C GLN A 289 3.63 -13.20 27.55
N ARG A 290 4.42 -13.70 28.51
CA ARG A 290 3.99 -13.86 29.91
C ARG A 290 3.78 -12.53 30.61
N GLY A 291 4.59 -11.53 30.31
CA GLY A 291 4.54 -10.18 30.89
C GLY A 291 3.76 -9.16 30.04
N LEU A 292 2.99 -9.59 29.06
CA LEU A 292 2.33 -8.70 28.08
C LEU A 292 1.28 -7.82 28.75
N THR A 293 1.54 -6.51 28.79
CA THR A 293 0.58 -5.52 29.26
C THR A 293 -0.59 -5.35 28.28
N GLU A 294 -1.70 -4.76 28.75
CA GLU A 294 -2.84 -4.44 27.89
C GLU A 294 -2.45 -3.49 26.74
N ALA A 295 -1.62 -2.48 27.02
CA ALA A 295 -1.11 -1.55 26.01
C ALA A 295 -0.27 -2.26 24.93
N GLN A 296 0.58 -3.20 25.32
CA GLN A 296 1.38 -3.98 24.39
C GLN A 296 0.50 -4.93 23.55
N ARG A 297 -0.52 -5.53 24.16
CA ARG A 297 -1.52 -6.33 23.44
C ARG A 297 -2.30 -5.49 22.44
N ALA A 298 -2.76 -4.30 22.83
CA ALA A 298 -3.41 -3.35 21.94
C ALA A 298 -2.48 -2.92 20.79
N THR A 299 -1.18 -2.78 21.03
CA THR A 299 -0.20 -2.49 19.98
C THR A 299 -0.03 -3.65 19.00
N ALA A 300 0.00 -4.90 19.49
CA ALA A 300 0.05 -6.07 18.64
C ALA A 300 -1.17 -6.19 17.72
N LEU A 301 -2.36 -5.87 18.23
CA LEU A 301 -3.61 -5.87 17.47
C LEU A 301 -3.71 -4.70 16.49
N TYR A 302 -3.27 -3.51 16.89
CA TYR A 302 -3.28 -2.31 16.04
C TYR A 302 -2.48 -2.51 14.74
N TRP A 303 -1.29 -3.12 14.85
CA TRP A 303 -0.41 -3.42 13.73
C TRP A 303 -0.60 -4.85 13.18
N ALA A 304 -1.69 -5.54 13.53
CA ALA A 304 -1.95 -6.87 12.99
C ALA A 304 -2.13 -6.83 11.47
N ASP A 305 -2.89 -5.88 11.01
CA ASP A 305 -3.11 -5.59 9.59
C ASP A 305 -3.39 -6.84 8.74
N ASN A 306 -4.26 -7.70 9.25
CA ASN A 306 -4.58 -8.97 8.59
C ASN A 306 -5.31 -8.76 7.26
N ALA A 307 -4.99 -9.58 6.28
CA ALA A 307 -5.70 -9.60 5.01
C ALA A 307 -7.19 -9.91 5.22
N GLY A 308 -8.05 -9.11 4.64
CA GLY A 308 -9.51 -9.21 4.81
C GLY A 308 -10.06 -8.43 6.01
N GLU A 309 -9.24 -7.99 6.95
CA GLU A 309 -9.63 -7.15 8.08
C GLU A 309 -9.24 -5.69 7.82
N SER A 310 -8.06 -5.46 7.26
CA SER A 310 -7.53 -4.14 6.92
C SER A 310 -7.05 -4.08 5.46
N GLY A 311 -6.53 -2.92 5.06
CA GLY A 311 -5.82 -2.74 3.78
C GLY A 311 -4.43 -3.37 3.77
N THR A 312 -4.12 -4.26 4.70
CA THR A 312 -2.81 -4.82 4.97
C THR A 312 -1.78 -3.74 5.38
N PRO A 313 -0.59 -4.09 5.87
CA PRO A 313 0.39 -3.08 6.25
C PRO A 313 0.80 -2.15 5.09
N ALA A 314 0.72 -2.63 3.84
CA ALA A 314 1.01 -1.80 2.67
C ALA A 314 -0.03 -0.67 2.49
N GLY A 315 -1.31 -0.98 2.63
CA GLY A 315 -2.39 0.01 2.62
C GLY A 315 -2.33 0.96 3.82
N HIS A 316 -1.94 0.45 4.99
CA HIS A 316 -1.77 1.26 6.20
C HIS A 316 -0.74 2.38 5.98
N TRP A 317 0.46 2.06 5.48
CA TRP A 317 1.49 3.07 5.21
C TRP A 317 1.13 4.01 4.05
N ALA A 318 0.39 3.54 3.04
CA ALA A 318 -0.13 4.41 1.99
C ALA A 318 -1.16 5.42 2.55
N ALA A 319 -2.00 4.99 3.50
CA ALA A 319 -2.97 5.86 4.18
C ALA A 319 -2.27 6.89 5.07
N ILE A 320 -1.24 6.50 5.85
CA ILE A 320 -0.40 7.44 6.62
C ILE A 320 0.24 8.47 5.68
N ALA A 321 0.84 8.04 4.57
CA ALA A 321 1.45 8.93 3.58
C ALA A 321 0.45 9.95 3.03
N SER A 322 -0.73 9.49 2.62
CA SER A 322 -1.79 10.33 2.08
C SER A 322 -2.35 11.30 3.11
N ALA A 323 -2.64 10.83 4.32
CA ALA A 323 -3.18 11.66 5.40
C ALA A 323 -2.18 12.75 5.82
N THR A 324 -0.89 12.41 5.92
CA THR A 324 0.15 13.39 6.26
C THR A 324 0.35 14.42 5.15
N ALA A 325 0.33 13.99 3.88
CA ALA A 325 0.41 14.92 2.74
C ALA A 325 -0.77 15.91 2.74
N ALA A 326 -1.99 15.42 3.02
CA ALA A 326 -3.18 16.24 3.13
C ALA A 326 -3.11 17.22 4.32
N ALA A 327 -2.69 16.75 5.49
CA ALA A 327 -2.53 17.57 6.69
C ALA A 327 -1.48 18.71 6.50
N ARG A 328 -0.53 18.49 5.58
CA ARG A 328 0.46 19.51 5.19
C ARG A 328 0.02 20.43 4.06
N GLY A 329 -1.19 20.29 3.56
CA GLY A 329 -1.73 21.10 2.48
C GLY A 329 -0.98 20.95 1.16
N LEU A 330 -0.39 19.76 0.90
CA LEU A 330 0.30 19.53 -0.36
C LEU A 330 -0.68 19.55 -1.53
N THR A 331 -0.23 20.04 -2.67
CA THR A 331 -0.98 19.96 -3.93
C THR A 331 -1.21 18.49 -4.32
N ALA A 332 -2.22 18.20 -5.15
CA ALA A 332 -2.51 16.84 -5.59
C ALA A 332 -1.29 16.14 -6.24
N PRO A 333 -0.52 16.77 -7.16
CA PRO A 333 0.69 16.15 -7.69
C PRO A 333 1.75 15.86 -6.61
N ALA A 334 1.97 16.81 -5.67
CA ALA A 334 2.95 16.62 -4.60
C ALA A 334 2.53 15.50 -3.64
N ALA A 335 1.25 15.45 -3.24
CA ALA A 335 0.69 14.38 -2.42
C ALA A 335 0.77 13.01 -3.12
N ALA A 336 0.47 12.95 -4.42
CA ALA A 336 0.63 11.74 -5.22
C ALA A 336 2.08 11.28 -5.28
N GLY A 337 3.04 12.22 -5.36
CA GLY A 337 4.47 11.92 -5.31
C GLY A 337 4.92 11.30 -3.98
N VAL A 338 4.38 11.76 -2.86
CA VAL A 338 4.63 11.17 -1.53
C VAL A 338 4.07 9.76 -1.45
N VAL A 339 2.80 9.57 -1.87
CA VAL A 339 2.15 8.24 -1.88
C VAL A 339 2.89 7.29 -2.82
N LEU A 340 3.30 7.75 -4.00
CA LEU A 340 4.06 6.96 -4.97
C LEU A 340 5.37 6.46 -4.37
N ALA A 341 6.21 7.37 -3.85
CA ALA A 341 7.50 6.99 -3.30
C ALA A 341 7.37 6.00 -2.12
N THR A 342 6.37 6.21 -1.25
CA THR A 342 6.07 5.31 -0.14
C THR A 342 5.61 3.94 -0.63
N SER A 343 4.69 3.89 -1.61
CA SER A 343 4.19 2.63 -2.18
C SER A 343 5.28 1.83 -2.89
N ILE A 344 6.18 2.50 -3.62
CA ILE A 344 7.34 1.86 -4.25
C ILE A 344 8.28 1.28 -3.19
N ALA A 345 8.60 2.04 -2.14
CA ALA A 345 9.47 1.56 -1.07
C ALA A 345 8.89 0.33 -0.36
N VAL A 346 7.59 0.32 -0.09
CA VAL A 346 6.89 -0.82 0.52
C VAL A 346 6.88 -2.03 -0.41
N ALA A 347 6.64 -1.83 -1.71
CA ALA A 347 6.63 -2.92 -2.68
C ALA A 347 8.02 -3.56 -2.82
N ASP A 348 9.07 -2.76 -3.00
CA ASP A 348 10.44 -3.25 -3.08
C ASP A 348 10.90 -3.91 -1.77
N ALA A 349 10.50 -3.36 -0.62
CA ALA A 349 10.77 -3.96 0.69
C ALA A 349 10.16 -5.36 0.83
N LEU A 350 8.94 -5.56 0.32
CA LEU A 350 8.29 -6.88 0.34
C LEU A 350 8.88 -7.83 -0.70
N ILE A 351 9.30 -7.35 -1.88
CA ILE A 351 10.04 -8.18 -2.84
C ILE A 351 11.33 -8.67 -2.21
N ALA A 352 12.12 -7.78 -1.60
CA ALA A 352 13.36 -8.12 -0.92
C ALA A 352 13.13 -9.06 0.27
N ALA A 353 12.18 -8.73 1.17
CA ALA A 353 11.89 -9.56 2.33
C ALA A 353 11.43 -10.97 1.95
N TRP A 354 10.57 -11.12 0.93
CA TRP A 354 10.13 -12.42 0.45
C TRP A 354 11.24 -13.20 -0.24
N GLY A 355 12.14 -12.53 -0.98
CA GLY A 355 13.35 -13.16 -1.51
C GLY A 355 14.17 -13.82 -0.41
N TYR A 356 14.44 -13.12 0.68
CA TYR A 356 15.16 -13.67 1.84
C TYR A 356 14.36 -14.74 2.57
N LYS A 357 13.06 -14.53 2.82
CA LYS A 357 12.20 -15.50 3.51
C LYS A 357 12.23 -16.88 2.85
N TYR A 358 12.07 -16.92 1.54
CA TYR A 358 12.00 -18.18 0.79
C TYR A 358 13.36 -18.70 0.33
N ARG A 359 14.44 -17.92 0.46
CA ARG A 359 15.81 -18.40 0.41
C ARG A 359 16.18 -19.17 1.68
N ASP A 360 15.88 -18.58 2.85
CA ASP A 360 16.34 -19.09 4.15
C ASP A 360 15.36 -20.08 4.79
N VAL A 361 14.07 -19.93 4.52
CA VAL A 361 12.94 -20.79 4.96
C VAL A 361 12.98 -21.09 6.46
N THR A 362 13.18 -20.06 7.29
CA THR A 362 13.43 -20.21 8.73
C THR A 362 12.17 -20.50 9.54
N ILE A 363 12.35 -21.29 10.60
CA ILE A 363 11.32 -21.69 11.55
C ILE A 363 10.69 -20.47 12.26
N ARG A 364 9.37 -20.54 12.57
CA ARG A 364 8.64 -19.55 13.34
C ARG A 364 8.73 -19.77 14.86
N PRO A 365 8.55 -18.71 15.70
CA PRO A 365 8.52 -18.86 17.15
C PRO A 365 7.54 -19.92 17.62
N ARG A 366 6.30 -19.96 17.07
CA ARG A 366 5.30 -20.95 17.45
C ARG A 366 5.83 -22.38 17.31
N THR A 367 6.35 -22.72 16.15
CA THR A 367 6.88 -24.05 15.87
C THR A 367 8.07 -24.39 16.76
N TYR A 368 9.03 -23.46 16.90
CA TYR A 368 10.22 -23.67 17.72
C TYR A 368 9.87 -23.81 19.21
N ILE A 369 9.08 -22.88 19.75
CA ILE A 369 8.73 -22.86 21.18
C ILE A 369 7.95 -24.11 21.56
N ARG A 370 6.98 -24.53 20.75
CA ARG A 370 6.22 -25.77 21.01
C ARG A 370 7.06 -27.04 20.97
N ARG A 371 8.08 -27.09 20.13
CA ARG A 371 8.99 -28.24 20.05
C ARG A 371 10.01 -28.30 21.18
N VAL A 372 10.45 -27.15 21.69
CA VAL A 372 11.69 -27.07 22.48
C VAL A 372 11.44 -26.52 23.89
N ILE A 373 10.39 -25.70 24.13
CA ILE A 373 10.20 -25.00 25.39
C ILE A 373 8.89 -25.39 26.09
N ASP A 374 7.76 -25.19 25.40
CA ASP A 374 6.41 -25.44 25.93
C ASP A 374 5.48 -25.93 24.82
N PRO A 375 5.07 -27.21 24.81
CA PRO A 375 4.25 -27.80 23.75
C PRO A 375 2.83 -27.17 23.66
N ARG A 376 2.38 -26.45 24.67
CA ARG A 376 1.06 -25.78 24.71
C ARG A 376 1.12 -24.29 24.38
N TRP A 377 2.31 -23.74 24.16
CA TRP A 377 2.46 -22.32 23.89
C TRP A 377 1.77 -21.89 22.59
N GLU A 378 1.07 -20.75 22.64
CA GLU A 378 0.44 -20.11 21.48
C GLU A 378 0.78 -18.60 21.45
N PRO A 379 0.98 -18.03 20.26
CA PRO A 379 1.20 -16.59 20.11
C PRO A 379 -0.08 -15.80 20.37
N ALA A 380 0.06 -14.53 20.75
CA ALA A 380 -1.07 -13.62 21.02
C ALA A 380 -1.86 -13.24 19.75
N ILE A 381 -1.22 -13.32 18.59
CA ILE A 381 -1.88 -13.10 17.29
C ILE A 381 -1.55 -14.26 16.35
N PRO A 382 -2.38 -14.49 15.31
CA PRO A 382 -2.18 -15.60 14.37
C PRO A 382 -0.82 -15.56 13.67
N THR A 383 -0.12 -16.69 13.62
CA THR A 383 1.12 -16.84 12.84
C THR A 383 0.79 -16.86 11.35
N PRO A 384 1.36 -15.96 10.53
CA PRO A 384 1.08 -15.95 9.11
C PRO A 384 1.77 -17.08 8.35
N PRO A 385 1.22 -17.51 7.17
CA PRO A 385 1.66 -18.70 6.45
C PRO A 385 2.88 -18.42 5.55
N PHE A 386 4.00 -17.97 6.12
CA PHE A 386 5.29 -17.77 5.44
C PHE A 386 6.46 -17.79 6.44
N PRO A 387 7.70 -18.04 5.98
CA PRO A 387 8.88 -18.12 6.83
C PRO A 387 9.12 -16.90 7.72
N GLU A 388 9.88 -17.09 8.81
CA GLU A 388 10.05 -16.06 9.83
C GLU A 388 10.89 -14.88 9.34
N HIS A 389 12.12 -15.13 8.86
CA HIS A 389 13.20 -14.14 8.68
C HIS A 389 13.31 -13.63 7.25
N PRO A 390 13.52 -12.28 7.06
CA PRO A 390 13.34 -11.18 8.01
C PRO A 390 11.88 -10.83 8.26
N ALA A 391 11.56 -10.10 9.33
CA ALA A 391 10.17 -9.74 9.65
C ALA A 391 9.57 -8.76 8.64
N GLY A 392 8.48 -9.16 7.98
CA GLY A 392 7.87 -8.37 6.89
C GLY A 392 7.35 -7.01 7.33
N HIS A 393 6.66 -6.92 8.48
CA HIS A 393 6.18 -5.65 9.05
C HIS A 393 7.32 -4.71 9.37
N ALA A 394 8.40 -5.20 10.00
CA ALA A 394 9.57 -4.39 10.30
C ALA A 394 10.22 -3.85 9.01
N THR A 395 10.32 -4.69 7.97
CA THR A 395 10.94 -4.31 6.69
C THR A 395 10.15 -3.21 5.99
N GLN A 396 8.88 -3.43 5.74
CA GLN A 396 8.08 -2.46 4.98
C GLN A 396 7.84 -1.16 5.75
N SER A 397 7.65 -1.24 7.08
CA SER A 397 7.45 -0.05 7.90
C SER A 397 8.69 0.82 7.95
N ALA A 398 9.87 0.22 8.12
CA ALA A 398 11.13 0.96 8.08
C ALA A 398 11.41 1.58 6.69
N ALA A 399 11.03 0.90 5.59
CA ALA A 399 11.16 1.44 4.24
C ALA A 399 10.22 2.63 4.01
N ALA A 400 8.95 2.51 4.42
CA ALA A 400 7.97 3.59 4.34
C ALA A 400 8.41 4.81 5.17
N ALA A 401 8.80 4.59 6.43
CA ALA A 401 9.26 5.65 7.33
C ALA A 401 10.48 6.39 6.78
N ALA A 402 11.47 5.67 6.24
CA ALA A 402 12.67 6.27 5.65
C ALA A 402 12.34 7.18 4.46
N VAL A 403 11.41 6.78 3.59
CA VAL A 403 10.95 7.61 2.46
C VAL A 403 10.16 8.82 2.95
N LEU A 404 9.23 8.63 3.88
CA LEU A 404 8.41 9.73 4.43
C LEU A 404 9.29 10.75 5.17
N ALA A 405 10.25 10.29 5.97
CA ALA A 405 11.21 11.15 6.65
C ALA A 405 12.08 11.95 5.65
N ALA A 406 12.54 11.32 4.57
CA ALA A 406 13.30 11.99 3.53
C ALA A 406 12.48 13.05 2.77
N ARG A 407 11.16 12.84 2.61
CA ARG A 407 10.27 13.70 1.84
C ARG A 407 9.62 14.82 2.65
N LEU A 408 9.25 14.53 3.88
CA LEU A 408 8.44 15.39 4.72
C LEU A 408 9.16 15.84 6.01
N GLY A 409 10.38 15.35 6.24
CA GLY A 409 11.03 15.37 7.55
C GLY A 409 10.43 14.30 8.49
N ASP A 410 11.20 13.85 9.45
CA ASP A 410 10.74 12.86 10.44
C ASP A 410 9.94 13.57 11.56
N VAL A 411 8.69 13.83 11.30
CA VAL A 411 7.83 14.77 12.03
C VAL A 411 6.69 14.09 12.77
N PRO A 412 6.11 14.74 13.79
CA PRO A 412 4.91 14.26 14.46
C PRO A 412 3.72 14.17 13.52
N PHE A 413 2.92 13.10 13.68
CA PHE A 413 1.67 12.90 12.95
C PHE A 413 0.64 12.12 13.78
N VAL A 414 -0.59 12.09 13.28
CA VAL A 414 -1.67 11.27 13.84
C VAL A 414 -2.03 10.21 12.83
N ASP A 415 -2.01 8.96 13.25
CA ASP A 415 -2.51 7.83 12.48
C ASP A 415 -3.94 7.50 12.91
N SER A 416 -4.87 7.63 11.99
CA SER A 416 -6.29 7.28 12.16
C SER A 416 -6.74 6.16 11.20
N THR A 417 -5.81 5.47 10.56
CA THR A 417 -6.09 4.47 9.52
C THR A 417 -7.00 3.35 10.05
N SER A 418 -6.78 2.92 11.29
CA SER A 418 -7.53 1.82 11.90
C SER A 418 -8.79 2.26 12.67
N LEU A 419 -9.22 3.53 12.55
CA LEU A 419 -10.42 4.04 13.23
C LEU A 419 -11.67 3.26 12.83
N ALA A 420 -11.84 2.97 11.54
CA ALA A 420 -12.96 2.19 11.02
C ALA A 420 -12.96 0.72 11.49
N LEU A 421 -11.85 0.25 12.07
CA LEU A 421 -11.69 -1.08 12.67
C LEU A 421 -11.93 -1.06 14.19
N GLY A 422 -12.32 0.09 14.76
CA GLY A 422 -12.56 0.27 16.19
C GLY A 422 -11.31 0.60 17.01
N HIS A 423 -10.17 0.85 16.38
CA HIS A 423 -8.96 1.28 17.08
C HIS A 423 -8.89 2.81 17.16
N PRO A 424 -8.60 3.39 18.35
CA PRO A 424 -8.46 4.83 18.48
C PRO A 424 -7.27 5.35 17.68
N PRO A 425 -7.31 6.63 17.22
CA PRO A 425 -6.18 7.25 16.56
C PRO A 425 -4.94 7.24 17.46
N ARG A 426 -3.75 7.03 16.86
CA ARG A 426 -2.46 7.05 17.56
C ARG A 426 -1.63 8.25 17.15
N ARG A 427 -0.96 8.85 18.14
CA ARG A 427 -0.04 9.96 17.93
C ARG A 427 1.39 9.44 17.96
N TYR A 428 2.15 9.74 16.93
CA TYR A 428 3.57 9.38 16.85
C TYR A 428 4.42 10.65 16.78
N PRO A 429 5.58 10.66 17.47
CA PRO A 429 6.51 11.78 17.38
C PRO A 429 7.24 11.83 16.04
N SER A 430 7.29 10.71 15.32
CA SER A 430 7.95 10.61 14.01
C SER A 430 7.49 9.37 13.23
N PHE A 431 7.76 9.31 11.93
CA PHE A 431 7.54 8.10 11.13
C PHE A 431 8.44 6.94 11.60
N THR A 432 9.66 7.26 12.01
CA THR A 432 10.59 6.27 12.57
C THR A 432 10.00 5.63 13.82
N ALA A 433 9.44 6.41 14.74
CA ALA A 433 8.81 5.87 15.95
C ALA A 433 7.61 4.94 15.64
N ALA A 434 6.80 5.28 14.65
CA ALA A 434 5.71 4.41 14.20
C ALA A 434 6.22 3.09 13.60
N ALA A 435 7.31 3.15 12.82
CA ALA A 435 7.93 1.95 12.25
C ALA A 435 8.56 1.05 13.33
N GLU A 436 9.14 1.63 14.37
CA GLU A 436 9.65 0.89 15.53
C GLU A 436 8.52 0.21 16.31
N GLU A 437 7.39 0.91 16.50
CA GLU A 437 6.22 0.30 17.14
C GLU A 437 5.65 -0.84 16.27
N ALA A 438 5.58 -0.66 14.94
CA ALA A 438 5.17 -1.72 14.03
C ALA A 438 6.10 -2.96 14.10
N ALA A 439 7.40 -2.77 14.24
CA ALA A 439 8.36 -3.84 14.38
C ALA A 439 8.21 -4.58 15.73
N VAL A 440 8.18 -3.85 16.85
CA VAL A 440 8.05 -4.46 18.19
C VAL A 440 6.69 -5.11 18.40
N SER A 441 5.63 -4.64 17.71
CA SER A 441 4.31 -5.25 17.74
C SER A 441 4.32 -6.74 17.37
N ARG A 442 5.28 -7.16 16.54
CA ARG A 442 5.41 -8.58 16.11
C ARG A 442 6.00 -9.45 17.22
N LEU A 443 6.88 -8.88 18.06
CA LEU A 443 7.37 -9.54 19.28
C LEU A 443 6.22 -9.66 20.30
N TYR A 444 5.46 -8.58 20.53
CA TYR A 444 4.26 -8.61 21.37
C TYR A 444 3.22 -9.61 20.85
N GLY A 445 3.09 -9.74 19.54
CA GLY A 445 2.26 -10.75 18.90
C GLY A 445 2.76 -12.17 19.03
N GLY A 446 4.04 -12.39 19.38
CA GLY A 446 4.66 -13.71 19.53
C GLY A 446 4.97 -14.41 18.21
N ILE A 447 5.01 -13.70 17.09
CA ILE A 447 5.13 -14.31 15.75
C ILE A 447 6.47 -14.06 15.06
N HIS A 448 7.32 -13.23 15.64
CA HIS A 448 8.70 -13.01 15.18
C HIS A 448 9.68 -13.03 16.36
N PHE A 449 10.90 -13.48 16.08
CA PHE A 449 12.02 -13.34 16.99
C PHE A 449 12.54 -11.88 16.94
N PRO A 450 13.20 -11.39 18.03
CA PRO A 450 13.87 -10.09 18.01
C PRO A 450 14.82 -9.94 16.82
N THR A 451 15.61 -10.96 16.52
CA THR A 451 16.56 -10.99 15.40
C THR A 451 15.90 -10.83 14.04
N GLY A 452 14.71 -11.39 13.85
CA GLY A 452 13.93 -11.20 12.63
C GLY A 452 13.41 -9.78 12.48
N ASN A 453 13.00 -9.13 13.57
CA ASN A 453 12.61 -7.72 13.59
C ASN A 453 13.80 -6.80 13.28
N ASP A 454 14.97 -7.04 13.89
CA ASP A 454 16.17 -6.24 13.69
C ASP A 454 16.67 -6.33 12.25
N ALA A 455 16.73 -7.54 11.70
CA ALA A 455 17.05 -7.78 10.29
C ALA A 455 16.06 -7.09 9.35
N GLY A 456 14.76 -7.17 9.67
CA GLY A 456 13.71 -6.51 8.89
C GLY A 456 13.85 -4.99 8.90
N ARG A 457 14.10 -4.38 10.06
CA ARG A 457 14.34 -2.93 10.16
C ARG A 457 15.55 -2.47 9.33
N ALA A 458 16.67 -3.18 9.46
CA ALA A 458 17.88 -2.86 8.72
C ALA A 458 17.67 -2.94 7.21
N LEU A 459 17.02 -4.01 6.74
CA LEU A 459 16.63 -4.19 5.33
C LEU A 459 15.73 -3.04 4.87
N GLY A 460 14.69 -2.73 5.63
CA GLY A 460 13.73 -1.68 5.28
C GLY A 460 14.36 -0.30 5.18
N VAL A 461 15.23 0.06 6.12
CA VAL A 461 15.98 1.34 6.07
C VAL A 461 16.85 1.41 4.80
N CYS A 462 17.56 0.33 4.44
CA CYS A 462 18.36 0.28 3.22
C CYS A 462 17.48 0.49 1.98
N VAL A 463 16.38 -0.25 1.86
CA VAL A 463 15.44 -0.13 0.72
C VAL A 463 14.85 1.29 0.66
N GLY A 464 14.35 1.82 1.75
CA GLY A 464 13.74 3.14 1.79
C GLY A 464 14.72 4.26 1.41
N ARG A 465 15.97 4.20 1.88
CA ARG A 465 17.02 5.13 1.48
C ARG A 465 17.36 5.03 -0.01
N THR A 466 17.41 3.83 -0.55
CA THR A 466 17.66 3.60 -1.98
C THR A 466 16.53 4.23 -2.82
N VAL A 467 15.28 4.01 -2.44
CA VAL A 467 14.11 4.61 -3.13
C VAL A 467 14.11 6.14 -3.00
N ALA A 468 14.40 6.67 -1.81
CA ALA A 468 14.48 8.10 -1.58
C ALA A 468 15.57 8.77 -2.44
N ALA A 469 16.74 8.14 -2.52
CA ALA A 469 17.89 8.64 -3.33
C ALA A 469 17.58 8.70 -4.84
N ARG A 470 16.63 7.87 -5.33
CA ARG A 470 16.19 7.95 -6.74
C ARG A 470 15.28 9.14 -7.04
N GLY A 471 14.82 9.87 -6.03
CA GLY A 471 13.97 11.04 -6.22
C GLY A 471 12.60 10.76 -6.87
N ILE A 472 12.10 9.51 -6.77
CA ILE A 472 10.80 9.08 -7.36
C ILE A 472 9.66 9.93 -6.80
N GLY A 473 8.82 10.49 -7.68
CA GLY A 473 7.68 11.34 -7.26
C GLY A 473 8.10 12.73 -6.74
N GLY A 474 9.35 13.15 -6.94
CA GLY A 474 9.75 14.55 -6.77
C GLY A 474 9.31 15.35 -7.99
N ILE A 475 8.60 16.45 -7.74
CA ILE A 475 8.39 17.49 -8.75
C ILE A 475 9.59 18.42 -8.61
N ALA A 476 10.30 18.61 -9.73
CA ALA A 476 11.46 19.50 -9.78
C ALA A 476 11.04 20.95 -9.51
#